data_25e5492168e1e2240affb07a387bd87f
#
_entry.id   25e5492168e1e2240affb07a387bd87f
#
_cell.length_a   1.000
_cell.length_b   1.000
_cell.length_c   1.000
_cell.angle_alpha   90.00
_cell.angle_beta   90.00
_cell.angle_gamma   90.00
#
_symmetry.space_group_name_H-M   'P 1'
#
loop_
_entity.id
_entity.type
_entity.pdbx_description
1 polymer ?
#
loop_
_entity_poly.entity_id
_entity_poly.type
_entity_poly.pdbx_seq_one_letter_code
_entity_poly.pdbx_strand_id
1 'polypeptide(L)'
;REVEARARDAGLPVPEIVYEVVDHRELNAIAALGGFPVRYAHWRFGMEYDRLQKGHAWGLQRIYELVVNTRPVLAYLLRHNAPVEQKLVMAHVCGHADFFRANAWFAHTDRSMLDVMAAHAARVRELSAAHGQDALEGFIDRVQSLDNLVDPGSLRLARGHPGNAPPLDGRLAPGDVLGHVLRDAPLPDWQREVLALLRDEACYFLPQLLTKVMNEGWASFWHSRLMTGSLLRDAEVVDYACQHSGAMGGSDGPMNPYKLGLELFRHVHAHSGGGLHAVFDARAVHDDLTFVD
;
A
#
# COMPACT_ATOMS: atom_id res chain seq x y z
N ARG A 1 9.82 -9.98 -16.43
CA ARG A 1 11.05 -10.82 -16.28
C ARG A 1 12.32 -10.02 -16.57
N GLU A 2 12.43 -9.29 -17.70
CA GLU A 2 13.63 -8.47 -18.00
C GLU A 2 13.86 -7.41 -16.93
N VAL A 3 12.84 -6.62 -16.57
CA VAL A 3 12.93 -5.56 -15.54
C VAL A 3 13.37 -6.13 -14.19
N GLU A 4 12.79 -7.25 -13.75
CA GLU A 4 13.16 -7.91 -12.50
C GLU A 4 14.61 -8.45 -12.52
N ALA A 5 15.06 -8.98 -13.67
CA ALA A 5 16.45 -9.43 -13.82
C ALA A 5 17.39 -8.23 -13.69
N ARG A 6 17.12 -7.12 -14.40
CA ARG A 6 17.92 -5.88 -14.29
C ARG A 6 17.92 -5.29 -12.88
N ALA A 7 16.77 -5.38 -12.18
CA ALA A 7 16.69 -4.94 -10.80
C ALA A 7 17.60 -5.77 -9.87
N ARG A 8 17.60 -7.10 -10.02
CA ARG A 8 18.48 -8.00 -9.27
C ARG A 8 19.96 -7.78 -9.62
N ASP A 9 20.29 -7.61 -10.90
CA ASP A 9 21.66 -7.31 -11.36
C ASP A 9 22.16 -5.99 -10.78
N ALA A 10 21.27 -5.00 -10.58
CA ALA A 10 21.57 -3.73 -9.94
C ALA A 10 21.66 -3.79 -8.40
N GLY A 11 21.39 -4.97 -7.80
CA GLY A 11 21.50 -5.21 -6.37
C GLY A 11 20.19 -5.03 -5.58
N LEU A 12 19.03 -4.85 -6.24
CA LEU A 12 17.73 -4.82 -5.57
C LEU A 12 17.21 -6.26 -5.36
N PRO A 13 17.00 -6.72 -4.11
CA PRO A 13 16.55 -8.09 -3.83
C PRO A 13 15.03 -8.25 -4.08
N VAL A 14 14.63 -8.26 -5.35
CA VAL A 14 13.23 -8.36 -5.78
C VAL A 14 12.64 -9.73 -5.42
N PRO A 15 11.56 -9.78 -4.62
CA PRO A 15 10.82 -11.02 -4.34
C PRO A 15 10.03 -11.48 -5.58
N GLU A 16 9.28 -12.57 -5.42
CA GLU A 16 8.34 -13.02 -6.44
C GLU A 16 7.19 -12.02 -6.57
N ILE A 17 6.91 -11.61 -7.82
CA ILE A 17 5.84 -10.69 -8.18
C ILE A 17 4.96 -11.34 -9.24
N VAL A 18 3.66 -11.33 -9.01
CA VAL A 18 2.63 -11.67 -10.00
C VAL A 18 2.07 -10.39 -10.58
N TYR A 19 2.11 -10.26 -11.90
CA TYR A 19 1.56 -9.12 -12.61
C TYR A 19 0.25 -9.50 -13.29
N GLU A 20 -0.80 -8.73 -13.02
CA GLU A 20 -2.06 -8.79 -13.73
C GLU A 20 -2.25 -7.53 -14.58
N VAL A 21 -2.57 -7.72 -15.85
CA VAL A 21 -2.78 -6.61 -16.80
C VAL A 21 -4.26 -6.38 -16.97
N VAL A 22 -4.75 -5.27 -16.47
CA VAL A 22 -6.17 -4.90 -16.40
C VAL A 22 -6.46 -3.63 -17.20
N ASP A 23 -7.73 -3.39 -17.51
CA ASP A 23 -8.14 -2.10 -18.05
C ASP A 23 -8.32 -1.04 -16.94
N HIS A 24 -8.58 0.23 -17.33
CA HIS A 24 -8.71 1.32 -16.37
C HIS A 24 -9.94 1.17 -15.46
N ARG A 25 -11.02 0.53 -15.91
CA ARG A 25 -12.24 0.34 -15.12
C ARG A 25 -12.02 -0.74 -14.06
N GLU A 26 -11.39 -1.84 -14.49
CA GLU A 26 -10.97 -2.91 -13.59
C GLU A 26 -9.98 -2.39 -12.54
N LEU A 27 -8.97 -1.62 -12.96
CA LEU A 27 -7.98 -1.05 -12.05
C LEU A 27 -8.62 -0.10 -11.03
N ASN A 28 -9.54 0.77 -11.47
CA ASN A 28 -10.26 1.67 -10.58
C ASN A 28 -11.19 0.91 -9.61
N ALA A 29 -11.82 -0.19 -10.05
CA ALA A 29 -12.65 -1.02 -9.19
C ALA A 29 -11.81 -1.69 -8.09
N ILE A 30 -10.65 -2.25 -8.46
CA ILE A 30 -9.73 -2.88 -7.51
C ILE A 30 -9.16 -1.83 -6.54
N ALA A 31 -8.78 -0.65 -7.05
CA ALA A 31 -8.27 0.44 -6.22
C ALA A 31 -9.32 0.97 -5.22
N ALA A 32 -10.59 1.08 -5.64
CA ALA A 32 -11.69 1.47 -4.76
C ALA A 32 -11.90 0.48 -3.60
N LEU A 33 -11.54 -0.78 -3.81
CA LEU A 33 -11.55 -1.85 -2.79
C LEU A 33 -10.22 -1.95 -2.00
N GLY A 34 -9.33 -0.97 -2.14
CA GLY A 34 -8.03 -0.96 -1.46
C GLY A 34 -7.04 -2.02 -1.96
N GLY A 35 -7.19 -2.48 -3.21
CA GLY A 35 -6.35 -3.52 -3.81
C GLY A 35 -6.89 -4.94 -3.68
N PHE A 36 -8.04 -5.14 -3.02
CA PHE A 36 -8.61 -6.45 -2.72
C PHE A 36 -9.96 -6.66 -3.41
N PRO A 37 -10.00 -7.23 -4.62
CA PRO A 37 -11.24 -7.39 -5.40
C PRO A 37 -12.26 -8.30 -4.74
N VAL A 38 -11.84 -9.09 -3.75
CA VAL A 38 -12.69 -10.01 -2.98
C VAL A 38 -13.32 -9.39 -1.73
N ARG A 39 -13.08 -8.10 -1.47
CA ARG A 39 -13.57 -7.39 -0.28
C ARG A 39 -15.10 -7.34 -0.26
N TYR A 40 -15.70 -7.20 0.95
CA TYR A 40 -17.15 -7.08 1.12
C TYR A 40 -17.69 -5.81 0.44
N ALA A 41 -18.98 -5.86 0.05
CA ALA A 41 -19.66 -4.69 -0.53
C ALA A 41 -19.96 -3.65 0.56
N HIS A 42 -19.68 -2.37 0.25
CA HIS A 42 -20.00 -1.23 1.09
C HIS A 42 -20.16 0.02 0.21
N TRP A 43 -21.07 0.93 0.54
CA TRP A 43 -21.38 2.11 -0.26
C TRP A 43 -20.15 3.03 -0.49
N ARG A 44 -19.23 3.11 0.49
CA ARG A 44 -17.98 3.90 0.37
C ARG A 44 -17.11 3.44 -0.80
N PHE A 45 -17.05 2.14 -1.06
CA PHE A 45 -16.27 1.62 -2.20
C PHE A 45 -16.91 2.01 -3.53
N GLY A 46 -18.24 2.05 -3.63
CA GLY A 46 -18.96 2.55 -4.79
C GLY A 46 -18.72 4.04 -5.03
N MET A 47 -18.74 4.85 -3.97
CA MET A 47 -18.42 6.28 -4.03
C MET A 47 -16.96 6.51 -4.46
N GLU A 48 -16.02 5.74 -3.92
CA GLU A 48 -14.61 5.83 -4.30
C GLU A 48 -14.38 5.43 -5.76
N TYR A 49 -15.05 4.37 -6.22
CA TYR A 49 -15.02 3.98 -7.62
C TYR A 49 -15.52 5.10 -8.55
N ASP A 50 -16.65 5.73 -8.21
CA ASP A 50 -17.20 6.85 -8.98
C ASP A 50 -16.24 8.05 -9.00
N ARG A 51 -15.59 8.35 -7.88
CA ARG A 51 -14.56 9.38 -7.77
C ARG A 51 -13.36 9.10 -8.69
N LEU A 52 -12.84 7.88 -8.67
CA LEU A 52 -11.71 7.46 -9.50
C LEU A 52 -12.06 7.49 -10.99
N GLN A 53 -13.27 7.03 -11.37
CA GLN A 53 -13.74 7.06 -12.75
C GLN A 53 -13.88 8.50 -13.28
N LYS A 54 -14.45 9.41 -12.49
CA LYS A 54 -14.55 10.84 -12.85
C LYS A 54 -13.17 11.48 -12.95
N GLY A 55 -12.27 11.21 -12.01
CA GLY A 55 -10.88 11.68 -12.04
C GLY A 55 -10.17 11.27 -13.31
N HIS A 56 -10.31 10.01 -13.71
CA HIS A 56 -9.75 9.50 -14.97
C HIS A 56 -10.39 10.17 -16.20
N ALA A 57 -11.72 10.24 -16.26
CA ALA A 57 -12.45 10.80 -17.40
C ALA A 57 -12.11 12.28 -17.66
N TRP A 58 -11.79 13.03 -16.63
CA TRP A 58 -11.40 14.44 -16.73
C TRP A 58 -9.89 14.67 -16.81
N GLY A 59 -9.08 13.60 -16.84
CA GLY A 59 -7.62 13.68 -16.90
C GLY A 59 -6.97 14.26 -15.64
N LEU A 60 -7.71 14.30 -14.52
CA LEU A 60 -7.23 14.86 -13.26
C LEU A 60 -6.39 13.86 -12.45
N GLN A 61 -6.64 12.57 -12.67
CA GLN A 61 -5.96 11.49 -11.96
C GLN A 61 -5.88 10.25 -12.86
N ARG A 62 -4.72 9.61 -12.88
CA ARG A 62 -4.49 8.32 -13.54
C ARG A 62 -3.75 7.40 -12.59
N ILE A 63 -4.28 6.19 -12.41
CA ILE A 63 -3.59 5.11 -11.72
C ILE A 63 -2.85 4.31 -12.77
N TYR A 64 -1.53 4.18 -12.65
CA TYR A 64 -0.68 3.44 -13.58
C TYR A 64 -0.49 2.00 -13.14
N GLU A 65 -0.44 1.77 -11.83
CA GLU A 65 -0.29 0.49 -11.14
C GLU A 65 -0.97 0.49 -9.79
N LEU A 66 -1.20 -0.70 -9.27
CA LEU A 66 -1.58 -0.92 -7.88
C LEU A 66 -0.80 -2.13 -7.36
N VAL A 67 -0.09 -1.96 -6.25
CA VAL A 67 0.75 -3.01 -5.66
C VAL A 67 0.19 -3.42 -4.31
N VAL A 68 -0.01 -4.71 -4.12
CA VAL A 68 -0.58 -5.29 -2.90
C VAL A 68 0.47 -6.15 -2.21
N ASN A 69 0.69 -5.89 -0.91
CA ASN A 69 1.66 -6.61 -0.10
C ASN A 69 1.15 -8.02 0.27
N THR A 70 1.24 -8.93 -0.69
CA THR A 70 0.86 -10.34 -0.55
C THR A 70 2.07 -11.24 -0.81
N ARG A 71 1.88 -12.55 -0.73
CA ARG A 71 2.91 -13.53 -1.07
C ARG A 71 2.34 -14.57 -2.05
N PRO A 72 2.75 -14.52 -3.33
CA PRO A 72 3.64 -13.53 -3.97
C PRO A 72 3.08 -12.11 -3.93
N VAL A 73 3.93 -11.08 -4.14
CA VAL A 73 3.46 -9.69 -4.28
C VAL A 73 2.59 -9.60 -5.52
N LEU A 74 1.40 -9.00 -5.39
CA LEU A 74 0.48 -8.83 -6.51
C LEU A 74 0.54 -7.40 -7.03
N ALA A 75 0.69 -7.24 -8.34
CA ALA A 75 0.73 -5.95 -9.00
C ALA A 75 -0.23 -5.90 -10.19
N TYR A 76 -1.13 -4.93 -10.18
CA TYR A 76 -2.04 -4.66 -11.29
C TYR A 76 -1.46 -3.57 -12.17
N LEU A 77 -1.31 -3.85 -13.45
CA LEU A 77 -0.75 -2.94 -14.45
C LEU A 77 -1.83 -2.51 -15.44
N LEU A 78 -1.82 -1.22 -15.78
CA LEU A 78 -2.77 -0.70 -16.78
C LEU A 78 -2.38 -1.18 -18.18
N ARG A 79 -3.31 -1.84 -18.88
CA ARG A 79 -3.12 -2.41 -20.24
C ARG A 79 -2.68 -1.37 -21.26
N HIS A 80 -3.16 -0.15 -21.16
CA HIS A 80 -2.94 0.92 -22.13
C HIS A 80 -1.71 1.79 -21.84
N ASN A 81 -0.87 1.40 -20.89
CA ASN A 81 0.42 2.06 -20.69
C ASN A 81 1.30 1.84 -21.93
N ALA A 82 1.97 2.89 -22.39
CA ALA A 82 2.97 2.76 -23.45
C ALA A 82 4.14 1.84 -22.98
N PRO A 83 4.90 1.23 -23.91
CA PRO A 83 5.99 0.33 -23.53
C PRO A 83 7.01 0.93 -22.54
N VAL A 84 7.33 2.21 -22.68
CA VAL A 84 8.24 2.92 -21.75
C VAL A 84 7.58 3.10 -20.39
N GLU A 85 6.29 3.42 -20.34
CA GLU A 85 5.51 3.51 -19.11
C GLU A 85 5.45 2.15 -18.41
N GLN A 86 5.21 1.06 -19.15
CA GLN A 86 5.20 -0.29 -18.55
C GLN A 86 6.56 -0.64 -17.93
N LYS A 87 7.68 -0.31 -18.58
CA LYS A 87 9.01 -0.53 -18.02
C LYS A 87 9.20 0.26 -16.72
N LEU A 88 8.84 1.56 -16.74
CA LEU A 88 8.92 2.45 -15.58
C LEU A 88 8.09 1.90 -14.42
N VAL A 89 6.83 1.57 -14.69
CA VAL A 89 5.89 1.05 -13.69
C VAL A 89 6.39 -0.28 -13.12
N MET A 90 6.85 -1.21 -13.95
CA MET A 90 7.41 -2.48 -13.45
C MET A 90 8.67 -2.28 -12.62
N ALA A 91 9.54 -1.32 -12.98
CA ALA A 91 10.71 -0.98 -12.17
C ALA A 91 10.30 -0.35 -10.82
N HIS A 92 9.24 0.47 -10.81
CA HIS A 92 8.65 1.06 -9.61
C HIS A 92 8.05 -0.02 -8.70
N VAL A 93 7.30 -0.97 -9.26
CA VAL A 93 6.77 -2.15 -8.57
C VAL A 93 7.87 -2.99 -7.92
N CYS A 94 9.02 -3.18 -8.58
CA CYS A 94 10.16 -3.87 -7.97
C CYS A 94 10.64 -3.16 -6.69
N GLY A 95 10.64 -1.82 -6.68
CA GLY A 95 10.95 -1.04 -5.48
C GLY A 95 9.95 -1.26 -4.36
N HIS A 96 8.65 -1.18 -4.63
CA HIS A 96 7.60 -1.45 -3.64
C HIS A 96 7.70 -2.87 -3.08
N ALA A 97 7.91 -3.86 -3.94
CA ALA A 97 7.99 -5.26 -3.53
C ALA A 97 9.19 -5.53 -2.60
N ASP A 98 10.35 -4.92 -2.87
CA ASP A 98 11.49 -4.96 -1.96
C ASP A 98 11.20 -4.23 -0.65
N PHE A 99 10.58 -3.04 -0.70
CA PHE A 99 10.22 -2.26 0.48
C PHE A 99 9.32 -3.05 1.43
N PHE A 100 8.24 -3.64 0.94
CA PHE A 100 7.34 -4.47 1.73
C PHE A 100 8.04 -5.66 2.39
N ARG A 101 9.05 -6.22 1.72
CA ARG A 101 9.80 -7.35 2.25
C ARG A 101 10.76 -6.94 3.37
N ALA A 102 11.34 -5.77 3.29
CA ALA A 102 12.56 -5.44 4.01
C ALA A 102 12.40 -4.32 5.05
N ASN A 103 11.37 -3.50 4.96
CA ASN A 103 11.11 -2.49 5.98
C ASN A 103 10.50 -3.13 7.24
N ALA A 104 10.99 -2.74 8.40
CA ALA A 104 10.65 -3.33 9.70
C ALA A 104 9.16 -3.20 10.07
N TRP A 105 8.48 -2.16 9.58
CA TRP A 105 7.05 -1.96 9.82
C TRP A 105 6.17 -3.01 9.15
N PHE A 106 6.62 -3.60 8.04
CA PHE A 106 5.92 -4.68 7.34
C PHE A 106 6.27 -6.09 7.84
N ALA A 107 7.19 -6.22 8.81
CA ALA A 107 7.69 -7.52 9.25
C ALA A 107 6.60 -8.46 9.82
N HIS A 108 5.48 -7.90 10.30
CA HIS A 108 4.38 -8.64 10.95
C HIS A 108 3.10 -8.64 10.14
N THR A 109 3.09 -8.02 8.96
CA THR A 109 1.93 -7.98 8.07
C THR A 109 1.61 -9.39 7.57
N ASP A 110 0.36 -9.82 7.69
CA ASP A 110 -0.11 -11.08 7.11
C ASP A 110 -0.15 -10.96 5.58
N ARG A 111 0.70 -11.73 4.91
CA ARG A 111 0.83 -11.72 3.45
C ARG A 111 -0.17 -12.65 2.75
N SER A 112 -1.00 -13.38 3.50
CA SER A 112 -2.17 -14.11 2.99
C SER A 112 -3.44 -13.25 2.97
N MET A 113 -3.29 -11.92 2.98
CA MET A 113 -4.38 -10.97 3.15
C MET A 113 -5.48 -11.07 2.08
N LEU A 114 -5.21 -11.63 0.89
CA LEU A 114 -6.27 -11.93 -0.09
C LEU A 114 -7.28 -12.96 0.46
N ASP A 115 -6.78 -14.01 1.08
CA ASP A 115 -7.63 -15.06 1.68
C ASP A 115 -8.35 -14.53 2.91
N VAL A 116 -7.66 -13.73 3.73
CA VAL A 116 -8.25 -13.06 4.90
C VAL A 116 -9.37 -12.13 4.48
N MET A 117 -9.17 -11.27 3.47
CA MET A 117 -10.21 -10.38 2.94
C MET A 117 -11.40 -11.15 2.36
N ALA A 118 -11.16 -12.28 1.69
CA ALA A 118 -12.24 -13.15 1.19
C ALA A 118 -13.06 -13.75 2.35
N ALA A 119 -12.40 -14.20 3.41
CA ALA A 119 -13.04 -14.72 4.62
C ALA A 119 -13.86 -13.61 5.33
N HIS A 120 -13.28 -12.41 5.49
CA HIS A 120 -13.98 -11.24 6.03
C HIS A 120 -15.24 -10.92 5.21
N ALA A 121 -15.10 -10.90 3.87
CA ALA A 121 -16.24 -10.64 2.98
C ALA A 121 -17.34 -11.69 3.08
N ALA A 122 -16.98 -12.96 3.23
CA ALA A 122 -17.96 -14.03 3.45
C ALA A 122 -18.70 -13.80 4.78
N ARG A 123 -17.95 -13.51 5.84
CA ARG A 123 -18.54 -13.30 7.17
C ARG A 123 -19.43 -12.06 7.24
N VAL A 124 -19.01 -10.95 6.64
CA VAL A 124 -19.81 -9.72 6.54
C VAL A 124 -21.13 -9.98 5.81
N ARG A 125 -21.13 -10.80 4.73
CA ARG A 125 -22.37 -11.20 4.03
C ARG A 125 -23.31 -12.00 4.92
N GLU A 126 -22.80 -12.95 5.71
CA GLU A 126 -23.60 -13.72 6.67
C GLU A 126 -24.23 -12.82 7.73
N LEU A 127 -23.45 -11.90 8.29
CA LEU A 127 -23.94 -10.93 9.29
C LEU A 127 -24.95 -9.96 8.69
N SER A 128 -24.79 -9.54 7.43
CA SER A 128 -25.77 -8.73 6.72
C SER A 128 -27.10 -9.48 6.54
N ALA A 129 -27.06 -10.76 6.19
CA ALA A 129 -28.26 -11.58 6.06
C ALA A 129 -28.97 -11.79 7.40
N ALA A 130 -28.25 -11.87 8.51
CA ALA A 130 -28.78 -12.11 9.85
C ALA A 130 -29.34 -10.83 10.52
N HIS A 131 -28.70 -9.69 10.33
CA HIS A 131 -28.99 -8.45 11.08
C HIS A 131 -29.53 -7.30 10.21
N GLY A 132 -29.57 -7.48 8.89
CA GLY A 132 -29.99 -6.46 7.92
C GLY A 132 -28.83 -5.57 7.46
N GLN A 133 -28.88 -5.18 6.19
CA GLN A 133 -27.82 -4.40 5.53
C GLN A 133 -27.63 -3.03 6.19
N ASP A 134 -28.71 -2.29 6.44
CA ASP A 134 -28.63 -0.93 6.99
C ASP A 134 -28.00 -0.91 8.39
N ALA A 135 -28.31 -1.90 9.24
CA ALA A 135 -27.74 -2.00 10.57
C ALA A 135 -26.22 -2.30 10.50
N LEU A 136 -25.85 -3.21 9.60
CA LEU A 136 -24.45 -3.58 9.39
C LEU A 136 -23.63 -2.44 8.78
N GLU A 137 -24.09 -1.83 7.68
CA GLU A 137 -23.41 -0.70 7.04
C GLU A 137 -23.25 0.48 7.98
N GLY A 138 -24.32 0.84 8.72
CA GLY A 138 -24.26 1.92 9.69
C GLY A 138 -23.31 1.62 10.87
N PHE A 139 -23.03 0.35 11.19
CA PHE A 139 -22.01 0.00 12.16
C PHE A 139 -20.61 0.05 11.56
N ILE A 140 -20.42 -0.47 10.35
CA ILE A 140 -19.16 -0.37 9.59
C ILE A 140 -18.74 1.10 9.42
N ASP A 141 -19.67 2.01 9.06
CA ASP A 141 -19.40 3.44 8.96
C ASP A 141 -18.82 4.04 10.25
N ARG A 142 -19.41 3.68 11.39
CA ARG A 142 -18.90 4.14 12.70
C ARG A 142 -17.50 3.62 12.99
N VAL A 143 -17.22 2.35 12.70
CA VAL A 143 -15.90 1.76 12.91
C VAL A 143 -14.88 2.38 11.95
N GLN A 144 -15.22 2.53 10.68
CA GLN A 144 -14.31 3.12 9.67
C GLN A 144 -14.05 4.61 9.91
N SER A 145 -14.89 5.32 10.65
CA SER A 145 -14.56 6.69 11.07
C SER A 145 -13.42 6.76 12.10
N LEU A 146 -13.05 5.63 12.67
CA LEU A 146 -12.00 5.45 13.67
C LEU A 146 -10.84 4.56 13.18
N ASP A 147 -10.82 4.17 11.89
CA ASP A 147 -9.84 3.23 11.35
C ASP A 147 -8.39 3.75 11.41
N ASN A 148 -8.21 5.07 11.44
CA ASN A 148 -6.93 5.72 11.64
C ASN A 148 -6.47 5.78 13.12
N LEU A 149 -7.32 5.36 14.07
CA LEU A 149 -7.01 5.33 15.50
C LEU A 149 -6.52 3.95 15.95
N VAL A 150 -5.57 3.41 15.18
CA VAL A 150 -4.77 2.23 15.51
C VAL A 150 -3.34 2.70 15.80
N ASP A 151 -2.82 2.30 16.96
CA ASP A 151 -1.50 2.71 17.40
C ASP A 151 -0.39 1.96 16.64
N PRO A 152 0.65 2.65 16.14
CA PRO A 152 1.83 1.99 15.57
C PRO A 152 2.48 0.95 16.48
N GLY A 153 2.41 1.14 17.80
CA GLY A 153 2.85 0.16 18.79
C GLY A 153 2.11 -1.18 18.72
N SER A 154 0.87 -1.19 18.20
CA SER A 154 0.10 -2.41 17.97
C SER A 154 0.81 -3.40 17.07
N LEU A 155 1.50 -2.94 16.01
CA LEU A 155 2.26 -3.81 15.11
C LEU A 155 3.38 -4.59 15.83
N ARG A 156 4.00 -3.99 16.85
CA ARG A 156 5.02 -4.65 17.66
C ARG A 156 4.42 -5.67 18.61
N LEU A 157 3.21 -5.41 19.12
CA LEU A 157 2.49 -6.31 20.01
C LEU A 157 1.84 -7.50 19.27
N ALA A 158 1.60 -7.39 17.97
CA ALA A 158 1.09 -8.47 17.13
C ALA A 158 2.12 -9.58 16.84
N ARG A 159 3.39 -9.40 17.24
CA ARG A 159 4.46 -10.38 16.96
C ARG A 159 4.13 -11.77 17.46
N GLY A 160 4.16 -12.75 16.54
CA GLY A 160 3.95 -14.16 16.87
C GLY A 160 2.48 -14.56 17.04
N HIS A 161 1.53 -13.65 16.76
CA HIS A 161 0.10 -13.95 16.76
C HIS A 161 -0.42 -14.07 15.32
N PRO A 162 -1.47 -14.88 15.08
CA PRO A 162 -2.15 -14.94 13.79
C PRO A 162 -2.92 -13.62 13.54
N GLY A 163 -2.94 -13.18 12.27
CA GLY A 163 -3.56 -11.92 11.86
C GLY A 163 -2.66 -10.70 12.03
N ASN A 164 -3.19 -9.52 11.72
CA ASN A 164 -2.45 -8.25 11.73
C ASN A 164 -2.61 -7.49 13.06
N ALA A 165 -3.74 -7.67 13.74
CA ALA A 165 -4.02 -7.01 15.00
C ALA A 165 -3.49 -7.79 16.20
N PRO A 166 -2.97 -7.12 17.27
CA PRO A 166 -2.56 -7.78 18.50
C PRO A 166 -3.76 -8.37 19.25
N PRO A 167 -3.54 -9.46 20.02
CA PRO A 167 -4.58 -10.08 20.83
C PRO A 167 -5.10 -9.14 21.94
N LEU A 168 -6.34 -9.34 22.37
CA LEU A 168 -7.02 -8.50 23.35
C LEU A 168 -6.73 -8.88 24.81
N ASP A 169 -6.26 -10.09 25.04
CA ASP A 169 -5.92 -10.64 26.37
C ASP A 169 -4.56 -10.13 26.88
N GLY A 170 -3.80 -9.49 26.02
CA GLY A 170 -2.52 -8.88 26.34
C GLY A 170 -2.60 -7.38 26.60
N ARG A 171 -1.41 -6.75 26.61
CA ARG A 171 -1.27 -5.29 26.69
C ARG A 171 -1.63 -4.67 25.35
N LEU A 172 -2.64 -3.79 25.33
CA LEU A 172 -2.94 -2.95 24.17
C LEU A 172 -2.06 -1.69 24.20
N ALA A 173 -1.70 -1.21 23.01
CA ALA A 173 -1.05 0.09 22.87
C ALA A 173 -2.04 1.22 23.28
N PRO A 174 -1.59 2.29 23.93
CA PRO A 174 -2.48 3.35 24.43
C PRO A 174 -3.34 4.01 23.35
N GLY A 175 -2.81 4.16 22.13
CA GLY A 175 -3.52 4.76 21.00
C GLY A 175 -4.37 3.78 20.18
N ASP A 176 -4.42 2.49 20.52
CA ASP A 176 -5.27 1.49 19.87
C ASP A 176 -6.72 1.62 20.34
N VAL A 177 -7.39 2.65 19.89
CA VAL A 177 -8.78 2.95 20.26
C VAL A 177 -9.71 1.81 19.86
N LEU A 178 -9.55 1.25 18.65
CA LEU A 178 -10.36 0.13 18.20
C LEU A 178 -10.18 -1.11 19.11
N GLY A 179 -8.95 -1.38 19.54
CA GLY A 179 -8.65 -2.46 20.47
C GLY A 179 -9.28 -2.25 21.84
N HIS A 180 -9.22 -1.04 22.39
CA HIS A 180 -9.87 -0.71 23.65
C HIS A 180 -11.40 -0.81 23.57
N VAL A 181 -12.01 -0.29 22.51
CA VAL A 181 -13.45 -0.42 22.26
C VAL A 181 -13.87 -1.90 22.13
N LEU A 182 -13.09 -2.68 21.39
CA LEU A 182 -13.37 -4.10 21.20
C LEU A 182 -13.30 -4.90 22.50
N ARG A 183 -12.38 -4.58 23.38
CA ARG A 183 -12.18 -5.24 24.66
C ARG A 183 -13.21 -4.81 25.73
N ASP A 184 -13.47 -3.52 25.84
CA ASP A 184 -14.10 -2.94 27.02
C ASP A 184 -15.56 -2.48 26.78
N ALA A 185 -15.99 -2.26 25.52
CA ALA A 185 -17.34 -1.80 25.24
C ALA A 185 -18.38 -2.95 25.30
N PRO A 186 -19.60 -2.67 25.80
CA PRO A 186 -20.69 -3.62 25.86
C PRO A 186 -21.36 -3.80 24.48
N LEU A 187 -20.62 -4.36 23.53
CA LEU A 187 -21.08 -4.60 22.16
C LEU A 187 -21.83 -5.94 22.07
N PRO A 188 -22.92 -6.01 21.30
CA PRO A 188 -23.48 -7.29 20.84
C PRO A 188 -22.45 -8.11 20.07
N ASP A 189 -22.54 -9.43 20.08
CA ASP A 189 -21.56 -10.35 19.50
C ASP A 189 -21.24 -10.02 18.03
N TRP A 190 -22.26 -9.76 17.22
CA TRP A 190 -22.08 -9.44 15.81
C TRP A 190 -21.32 -8.11 15.58
N GLN A 191 -21.55 -7.10 16.44
CA GLN A 191 -20.79 -5.83 16.38
C GLN A 191 -19.35 -6.02 16.80
N ARG A 192 -19.14 -6.82 17.84
CA ARG A 192 -17.79 -7.19 18.30
C ARG A 192 -17.00 -7.89 17.20
N GLU A 193 -17.65 -8.80 16.48
CA GLU A 193 -17.05 -9.52 15.38
C GLU A 193 -16.69 -8.59 14.21
N VAL A 194 -17.62 -7.75 13.75
CA VAL A 194 -17.33 -6.75 12.69
C VAL A 194 -16.20 -5.82 13.08
N LEU A 195 -16.19 -5.34 14.33
CA LEU A 195 -15.12 -4.47 14.82
C LEU A 195 -13.75 -5.18 14.82
N ALA A 196 -13.72 -6.49 15.17
CA ALA A 196 -12.49 -7.28 15.14
C ALA A 196 -11.93 -7.42 13.71
N LEU A 197 -12.81 -7.73 12.73
CA LEU A 197 -12.42 -7.82 11.31
C LEU A 197 -11.85 -6.48 10.81
N LEU A 198 -12.54 -5.38 11.07
CA LEU A 198 -12.11 -4.06 10.60
C LEU A 198 -10.83 -3.57 11.30
N ARG A 199 -10.63 -3.89 12.59
CA ARG A 199 -9.37 -3.61 13.30
C ARG A 199 -8.20 -4.38 12.68
N ASP A 200 -8.40 -5.66 12.31
CA ASP A 200 -7.37 -6.45 11.63
C ASP A 200 -6.99 -5.85 10.28
N GLU A 201 -7.98 -5.41 9.49
CA GLU A 201 -7.76 -4.69 8.24
C GLU A 201 -7.01 -3.37 8.46
N ALA A 202 -7.39 -2.58 9.46
CA ALA A 202 -6.71 -1.32 9.80
C ALA A 202 -5.24 -1.55 10.18
N CYS A 203 -4.94 -2.58 10.98
CA CYS A 203 -3.59 -2.98 11.32
C CYS A 203 -2.78 -3.42 10.10
N TYR A 204 -3.39 -4.11 9.13
CA TYR A 204 -2.75 -4.47 7.87
C TYR A 204 -2.32 -3.24 7.06
N PHE A 205 -3.17 -2.21 6.99
CA PHE A 205 -2.87 -0.99 6.22
C PHE A 205 -1.97 0.00 6.95
N LEU A 206 -1.82 -0.13 8.26
CA LEU A 206 -1.06 0.82 9.07
C LEU A 206 0.39 1.03 8.61
N PRO A 207 1.20 -0.01 8.28
CA PRO A 207 2.55 0.19 7.76
C PRO A 207 2.59 1.06 6.50
N GLN A 208 1.60 0.93 5.61
CA GLN A 208 1.52 1.72 4.37
C GLN A 208 1.26 3.20 4.67
N LEU A 209 0.46 3.50 5.70
CA LEU A 209 0.21 4.88 6.15
C LEU A 209 1.46 5.50 6.79
N LEU A 210 2.21 4.73 7.57
CA LEU A 210 3.40 5.19 8.29
C LEU A 210 4.62 5.41 7.39
N THR A 211 4.64 4.81 6.21
CA THR A 211 5.82 4.77 5.33
C THR A 211 5.53 5.25 3.91
N LYS A 212 4.50 6.07 3.72
CA LYS A 212 4.07 6.47 2.38
C LYS A 212 5.15 7.22 1.62
N VAL A 213 5.79 8.21 2.25
CA VAL A 213 6.87 9.01 1.63
C VAL A 213 8.07 8.14 1.34
N MET A 214 8.46 7.30 2.28
CA MET A 214 9.58 6.37 2.09
C MET A 214 9.30 5.36 0.99
N ASN A 215 8.14 4.73 0.99
CA ASN A 215 7.77 3.68 0.05
C ASN A 215 7.72 4.20 -1.40
N GLU A 216 7.06 5.35 -1.61
CA GLU A 216 7.03 6.02 -2.92
C GLU A 216 8.41 6.54 -3.33
N GLY A 217 9.15 7.10 -2.39
CA GLY A 217 10.52 7.56 -2.59
C GLY A 217 11.48 6.44 -2.97
N TRP A 218 11.42 5.30 -2.27
CA TRP A 218 12.21 4.10 -2.57
C TRP A 218 11.92 3.55 -3.96
N ALA A 219 10.65 3.39 -4.29
CA ALA A 219 10.24 2.92 -5.60
C ALA A 219 10.68 3.91 -6.70
N SER A 220 10.60 5.23 -6.45
CA SER A 220 11.05 6.27 -7.36
C SER A 220 12.57 6.30 -7.52
N PHE A 221 13.32 6.09 -6.45
CA PHE A 221 14.77 5.99 -6.47
C PHE A 221 15.24 4.83 -7.35
N TRP A 222 14.60 3.65 -7.18
CA TRP A 222 14.97 2.48 -7.95
C TRP A 222 14.49 2.53 -9.40
N HIS A 223 13.25 3.00 -9.66
CA HIS A 223 12.83 3.09 -11.05
C HIS A 223 13.70 4.08 -11.85
N SER A 224 14.03 5.22 -11.26
CA SER A 224 14.93 6.19 -11.90
C SER A 224 16.30 5.57 -12.23
N ARG A 225 16.88 4.86 -11.27
CA ARG A 225 18.18 4.20 -11.41
C ARG A 225 18.17 3.07 -12.45
N LEU A 226 17.13 2.24 -12.45
CA LEU A 226 16.98 1.13 -13.40
C LEU A 226 16.70 1.62 -14.82
N MET A 227 15.80 2.59 -14.96
CA MET A 227 15.48 3.18 -16.27
C MET A 227 16.72 3.79 -16.90
N THR A 228 17.39 4.71 -16.22
CA THR A 228 18.56 5.41 -16.77
C THR A 228 19.82 4.54 -16.90
N GLY A 229 19.94 3.50 -16.09
CA GLY A 229 21.12 2.62 -16.07
C GLY A 229 21.08 1.48 -17.10
N SER A 230 19.90 0.92 -17.41
CA SER A 230 19.87 -0.33 -18.19
C SER A 230 18.58 -0.64 -18.97
N LEU A 231 17.47 0.06 -18.73
CA LEU A 231 16.18 -0.30 -19.33
C LEU A 231 15.77 0.58 -20.51
N LEU A 232 16.21 1.84 -20.53
CA LEU A 232 15.88 2.77 -21.61
C LEU A 232 16.68 2.47 -22.87
N ARG A 233 16.01 2.56 -23.99
CA ARG A 233 16.63 2.71 -25.31
C ARG A 233 16.71 4.21 -25.64
N ASP A 234 17.65 4.62 -26.50
CA ASP A 234 17.84 6.02 -26.86
C ASP A 234 16.55 6.70 -27.34
N ALA A 235 15.72 6.01 -28.11
CA ALA A 235 14.45 6.51 -28.59
C ALA A 235 13.37 6.73 -27.49
N GLU A 236 13.56 6.16 -26.31
CA GLU A 236 12.60 6.21 -25.20
C GLU A 236 12.94 7.29 -24.17
N VAL A 237 14.11 7.94 -24.27
CA VAL A 237 14.63 8.88 -23.27
C VAL A 237 13.71 10.09 -23.06
N VAL A 238 13.19 10.66 -24.15
CA VAL A 238 12.30 11.84 -24.09
C VAL A 238 10.98 11.47 -23.46
N ASP A 239 10.38 10.35 -23.88
CA ASP A 239 9.10 9.89 -23.31
C ASP A 239 9.23 9.59 -21.81
N TYR A 240 10.33 8.93 -21.42
CA TYR A 240 10.64 8.70 -20.01
C TYR A 240 10.79 10.02 -19.23
N ALA A 241 11.53 10.99 -19.76
CA ALA A 241 11.75 12.27 -19.09
C ALA A 241 10.43 13.01 -18.86
N CYS A 242 9.51 12.99 -19.84
CA CYS A 242 8.19 13.57 -19.70
C CYS A 242 7.35 12.87 -18.62
N GLN A 243 7.34 11.54 -18.60
CA GLN A 243 6.61 10.75 -17.60
C GLN A 243 7.16 10.96 -16.19
N HIS A 244 8.47 10.85 -16.03
CA HIS A 244 9.14 11.06 -14.75
C HIS A 244 8.91 12.47 -14.20
N SER A 245 9.05 13.49 -15.06
CA SER A 245 8.79 14.87 -14.67
C SER A 245 7.34 15.09 -14.27
N GLY A 246 6.38 14.45 -14.95
CA GLY A 246 4.95 14.50 -14.59
C GLY A 246 4.69 13.93 -13.20
N ALA A 247 5.28 12.79 -12.86
CA ALA A 247 5.15 12.16 -11.55
C ALA A 247 5.81 12.99 -10.43
N MET A 248 6.91 13.67 -10.73
CA MET A 248 7.66 14.53 -9.78
C MET A 248 7.13 15.97 -9.74
N GLY A 249 6.21 16.35 -10.65
CA GLY A 249 5.64 17.69 -10.74
C GLY A 249 4.68 18.01 -9.60
N GLY A 250 4.46 19.32 -9.38
CA GLY A 250 3.54 19.86 -8.39
C GLY A 250 4.19 21.01 -7.64
N SER A 251 3.86 22.25 -8.01
CA SER A 251 4.42 23.45 -7.35
C SER A 251 3.48 24.08 -6.34
N ASP A 252 2.14 23.88 -6.45
CA ASP A 252 1.14 24.65 -5.70
C ASP A 252 0.12 23.77 -4.94
N GLY A 253 0.44 22.48 -4.71
CA GLY A 253 -0.43 21.51 -4.04
C GLY A 253 0.17 20.93 -2.75
N PRO A 254 -0.50 19.94 -2.17
CA PRO A 254 0.05 19.16 -1.06
C PRO A 254 1.42 18.58 -1.41
N MET A 255 2.26 18.39 -0.38
CA MET A 255 3.59 17.80 -0.52
C MET A 255 3.55 16.49 -1.33
N ASN A 256 4.33 16.43 -2.42
CA ASN A 256 4.40 15.25 -3.28
C ASN A 256 5.31 14.19 -2.63
N PRO A 257 4.76 13.04 -2.17
CA PRO A 257 5.52 12.01 -1.48
C PRO A 257 6.60 11.37 -2.38
N TYR A 258 6.34 11.23 -3.68
CA TYR A 258 7.29 10.70 -4.65
C TYR A 258 8.54 11.56 -4.72
N LYS A 259 8.36 12.87 -4.90
CA LYS A 259 9.45 13.85 -5.00
C LYS A 259 10.23 13.94 -3.70
N LEU A 260 9.54 14.13 -2.57
CA LEU A 260 10.19 14.25 -1.27
C LEU A 260 10.99 12.99 -0.94
N GLY A 261 10.38 11.82 -1.01
CA GLY A 261 11.05 10.57 -0.70
C GLY A 261 12.24 10.28 -1.62
N LEU A 262 12.12 10.56 -2.94
CA LEU A 262 13.21 10.43 -3.89
C LEU A 262 14.39 11.31 -3.51
N GLU A 263 14.15 12.60 -3.20
CA GLU A 263 15.23 13.54 -2.84
C GLU A 263 15.88 13.16 -1.51
N LEU A 264 15.13 12.69 -0.53
CA LEU A 264 15.69 12.18 0.73
C LEU A 264 16.60 10.96 0.49
N PHE A 265 16.18 9.97 -0.29
CA PHE A 265 17.05 8.83 -0.61
C PHE A 265 18.29 9.23 -1.43
N ARG A 266 18.17 10.19 -2.35
CA ARG A 266 19.32 10.77 -3.06
C ARG A 266 20.27 11.47 -2.09
N HIS A 267 19.76 12.21 -1.12
CA HIS A 267 20.54 12.88 -0.09
C HIS A 267 21.32 11.86 0.75
N VAL A 268 20.65 10.82 1.27
CA VAL A 268 21.30 9.73 2.00
C VAL A 268 22.40 9.07 1.15
N HIS A 269 22.11 8.76 -0.11
CA HIS A 269 23.07 8.15 -1.01
C HIS A 269 24.33 9.00 -1.21
N ALA A 270 24.17 10.33 -1.33
CA ALA A 270 25.26 11.25 -1.61
C ALA A 270 26.11 11.62 -0.38
N HIS A 271 25.48 11.69 0.81
CA HIS A 271 26.11 12.34 1.97
C HIS A 271 26.44 11.38 3.13
N SER A 272 25.90 10.16 3.17
CA SER A 272 26.13 9.24 4.29
C SER A 272 27.51 8.57 4.31
N GLY A 273 28.31 8.71 3.24
CA GLY A 273 29.57 7.98 3.07
C GLY A 273 29.41 6.47 2.78
N GLY A 274 28.24 5.90 3.00
CA GLY A 274 27.93 4.49 2.78
C GLY A 274 27.33 4.16 1.40
N GLY A 275 27.03 5.18 0.59
CA GLY A 275 26.43 5.00 -0.74
C GLY A 275 25.14 4.19 -0.70
N LEU A 276 25.02 3.15 -1.53
CA LEU A 276 23.83 2.29 -1.57
C LEU A 276 23.57 1.54 -0.25
N HIS A 277 24.61 1.18 0.51
CA HIS A 277 24.44 0.46 1.77
C HIS A 277 23.63 1.30 2.77
N ALA A 278 23.98 2.57 2.94
CA ALA A 278 23.25 3.48 3.82
C ALA A 278 21.79 3.68 3.38
N VAL A 279 21.53 3.69 2.08
CA VAL A 279 20.17 3.79 1.54
C VAL A 279 19.34 2.53 1.88
N PHE A 280 19.95 1.35 1.79
CA PHE A 280 19.30 0.09 2.21
C PHE A 280 19.04 0.05 3.72
N ASP A 281 19.98 0.54 4.53
CA ASP A 281 19.81 0.60 5.99
C ASP A 281 18.65 1.54 6.37
N ALA A 282 18.62 2.75 5.79
CA ALA A 282 17.53 3.70 6.00
C ALA A 282 16.17 3.08 5.62
N ARG A 283 16.07 2.46 4.43
CA ARG A 283 14.87 1.76 3.97
C ARG A 283 14.39 0.69 4.95
N ALA A 284 15.32 0.00 5.63
CA ALA A 284 14.99 -1.12 6.49
C ALA A 284 14.35 -0.72 7.83
N VAL A 285 14.70 0.43 8.40
CA VAL A 285 14.39 0.73 9.80
C VAL A 285 13.46 1.93 10.02
N HIS A 286 13.44 2.91 9.10
CA HIS A 286 12.69 4.14 9.29
C HIS A 286 11.23 4.05 8.83
N ASP A 287 10.41 4.92 9.41
CA ASP A 287 9.11 5.37 8.91
C ASP A 287 9.24 6.81 8.38
N ASP A 288 8.16 7.39 7.90
CA ASP A 288 8.19 8.73 7.30
C ASP A 288 8.66 9.80 8.29
N LEU A 289 8.29 9.70 9.57
CA LEU A 289 8.68 10.67 10.59
C LEU A 289 10.18 10.60 10.86
N THR A 290 10.68 9.42 11.15
CA THR A 290 12.10 9.21 11.47
C THR A 290 13.02 9.30 10.28
N PHE A 291 12.49 9.27 9.07
CA PHE A 291 13.25 9.43 7.83
C PHE A 291 13.46 10.89 7.45
N VAL A 292 12.54 11.78 7.87
CA VAL A 292 12.65 13.22 7.62
C VAL A 292 13.53 13.91 8.66
N ASP A 293 13.58 13.40 9.90
CA ASP A 293 14.44 13.90 11.00
C ASP A 293 15.91 13.52 10.78
#